data_467d928438b059a272ebf0474e298159
#
_entry.id   467d928438b059a272ebf0474e298159
#
_cell.length_a   1.000
_cell.length_b   1.000
_cell.length_c   1.000
_cell.angle_alpha   90.00
_cell.angle_beta   90.00
_cell.angle_gamma   90.00
#
_symmetry.space_group_name_H-M   'P 1'
#
loop_
_entity.id
_entity.type
_entity.pdbx_description
1 polymer ?
#
loop_
_entity_poly.entity_id
_entity_poly.type
_entity_poly.pdbx_seq_one_letter_code
_entity_poly.pdbx_strand_id
1 'polypeptide(L)'
;MSNLIYCTKCLYPNTKPHLILNNEGECNACSFVGKKNQINWKEREESFLDVVKEFKNNSGEIHDCVIPVSGGKDSTYQVVKALEYGLNPLCVTASTDSLTEIGRKNIENIKNLGVDYIEITLNPLIRKKINKFCLETIGDISWPEHVAIFTLPIRVAIQHKI
;
A
#
# COMPACT_ATOMS: atom_id res chain seq x y z
N MET A 1 -27.48 12.17 -24.45
CA MET A 1 -26.80 12.52 -23.18
C MET A 1 -27.35 11.56 -22.13
N SER A 2 -26.50 10.76 -21.51
CA SER A 2 -26.94 9.87 -20.41
C SER A 2 -27.40 10.75 -19.25
N ASN A 3 -28.58 10.48 -18.70
CA ASN A 3 -29.06 11.19 -17.52
C ASN A 3 -28.07 11.02 -16.39
N LEU A 4 -27.69 12.12 -15.75
CA LEU A 4 -26.84 12.11 -14.56
C LEU A 4 -27.67 11.60 -13.39
N ILE A 5 -27.29 10.44 -12.85
CA ILE A 5 -27.96 9.79 -11.73
C ILE A 5 -26.97 9.71 -10.57
N TYR A 6 -27.43 9.95 -9.36
CA TYR A 6 -26.62 9.93 -8.14
C TYR A 6 -26.98 8.75 -7.25
N CYS A 7 -25.99 8.22 -6.56
CA CYS A 7 -26.22 7.24 -5.49
C CYS A 7 -27.08 7.85 -4.39
N THR A 8 -28.14 7.13 -3.96
CA THR A 8 -29.07 7.60 -2.93
C THR A 8 -28.42 7.74 -1.54
N LYS A 9 -27.26 7.09 -1.28
CA LYS A 9 -26.56 7.14 0.01
C LYS A 9 -25.38 8.10 0.04
N CYS A 10 -24.48 8.04 -0.95
CA CYS A 10 -23.22 8.82 -0.92
C CYS A 10 -23.15 9.93 -1.97
N LEU A 11 -24.22 10.09 -2.77
CA LEU A 11 -24.35 11.13 -3.79
C LEU A 11 -23.26 11.10 -4.90
N TYR A 12 -22.49 10.03 -5.04
CA TYR A 12 -21.58 9.87 -6.18
C TYR A 12 -22.39 9.73 -7.48
N PRO A 13 -21.97 10.43 -8.55
CA PRO A 13 -22.63 10.35 -9.85
C PRO A 13 -22.29 9.03 -10.58
N ASN A 14 -23.21 8.57 -11.41
CA ASN A 14 -23.04 7.40 -12.29
C ASN A 14 -21.93 7.58 -13.36
N THR A 15 -21.38 8.79 -13.50
CA THR A 15 -20.22 9.07 -14.34
C THR A 15 -18.88 8.67 -13.70
N LYS A 16 -18.88 8.34 -12.39
CA LYS A 16 -17.67 7.84 -11.73
C LYS A 16 -17.28 6.48 -12.32
N PRO A 17 -16.02 6.29 -12.76
CA PRO A 17 -15.56 5.00 -13.28
C PRO A 17 -15.84 3.84 -12.30
N HIS A 18 -16.31 2.71 -12.84
CA HIS A 18 -16.63 1.49 -12.08
C HIS A 18 -17.71 1.63 -11.01
N LEU A 19 -18.47 2.74 -11.00
CA LEU A 19 -19.63 2.87 -10.13
C LEU A 19 -20.84 2.20 -10.79
N ILE A 20 -21.45 1.25 -10.08
CA ILE A 20 -22.63 0.53 -10.50
C ILE A 20 -23.73 0.82 -9.48
N LEU A 21 -24.88 1.27 -9.95
CA LEU A 21 -26.07 1.49 -9.12
C LEU A 21 -26.96 0.23 -9.20
N ASN A 22 -27.46 -0.21 -8.05
CA ASN A 22 -28.48 -1.26 -7.99
C ASN A 22 -29.89 -0.70 -8.25
N ASN A 23 -30.91 -1.55 -8.20
CA ASN A 23 -32.30 -1.17 -8.45
C ASN A 23 -32.86 -0.15 -7.41
N GLU A 24 -32.23 -0.04 -6.25
CA GLU A 24 -32.59 0.90 -5.20
C GLU A 24 -31.84 2.23 -5.32
N GLY A 25 -31.02 2.38 -6.35
CA GLY A 25 -30.18 3.56 -6.59
C GLY A 25 -28.96 3.63 -5.66
N GLU A 26 -28.62 2.57 -4.95
CA GLU A 26 -27.43 2.50 -4.11
C GLU A 26 -26.22 2.02 -4.92
N CYS A 27 -25.06 2.67 -4.75
CA CYS A 27 -23.85 2.26 -5.47
C CYS A 27 -23.18 1.04 -4.82
N ASN A 28 -22.41 0.31 -5.64
CA ASN A 28 -21.65 -0.87 -5.21
C ASN A 28 -20.71 -0.60 -4.02
N ALA A 29 -20.15 0.60 -3.89
CA ALA A 29 -19.32 0.97 -2.74
C ALA A 29 -20.14 1.04 -1.44
N CYS A 30 -21.32 1.67 -1.46
CA CYS A 30 -22.23 1.72 -0.30
C CYS A 30 -22.74 0.33 0.08
N SER A 31 -23.13 -0.47 -0.89
CA SER A 31 -23.55 -1.86 -0.66
C SER A 31 -22.42 -2.69 -0.03
N PHE A 32 -21.18 -2.48 -0.46
CA PHE A 32 -20.02 -3.16 0.13
C PHE A 32 -19.77 -2.75 1.59
N VAL A 33 -19.93 -1.45 1.91
CA VAL A 33 -19.80 -0.98 3.32
C VAL A 33 -20.81 -1.66 4.22
N GLY A 34 -22.05 -1.84 3.75
CA GLY A 34 -23.07 -2.59 4.51
C GLY A 34 -22.68 -4.05 4.79
N LYS A 35 -21.95 -4.68 3.89
CA LYS A 35 -21.47 -6.06 4.05
C LYS A 35 -20.30 -6.20 5.02
N LYS A 36 -19.56 -5.13 5.32
CA LYS A 36 -18.43 -5.18 6.27
C LYS A 36 -18.83 -5.66 7.66
N ASN A 37 -20.05 -5.37 8.09
CA ASN A 37 -20.57 -5.81 9.38
C ASN A 37 -20.84 -7.33 9.46
N GLN A 38 -20.81 -8.02 8.31
CA GLN A 38 -21.00 -9.48 8.22
C GLN A 38 -19.66 -10.24 8.22
N ILE A 39 -18.54 -9.52 8.18
CA ILE A 39 -17.21 -10.13 8.18
C ILE A 39 -16.90 -10.62 9.60
N ASN A 40 -16.56 -11.91 9.72
CA ASN A 40 -16.02 -12.47 10.96
C ASN A 40 -14.54 -12.05 11.10
N TRP A 41 -14.31 -10.92 11.72
CA TRP A 41 -12.96 -10.38 11.91
C TRP A 41 -12.07 -11.27 12.77
N LYS A 42 -12.65 -12.02 13.71
CA LYS A 42 -11.90 -12.96 14.55
C LYS A 42 -11.34 -14.10 13.72
N GLU A 43 -12.14 -14.70 12.86
CA GLU A 43 -11.68 -15.76 11.95
C GLU A 43 -10.62 -15.24 10.97
N ARG A 44 -10.75 -13.97 10.52
CA ARG A 44 -9.74 -13.34 9.66
C ARG A 44 -8.41 -13.13 10.39
N GLU A 45 -8.47 -12.74 11.66
CA GLU A 45 -7.27 -12.60 12.49
C GLU A 45 -6.62 -13.97 12.76
N GLU A 46 -7.41 -14.99 13.08
CA GLU A 46 -6.91 -16.36 13.27
C GLU A 46 -6.20 -16.88 12.00
N SER A 47 -6.82 -16.67 10.81
CA SER A 47 -6.21 -17.02 9.53
C SER A 47 -4.90 -16.26 9.28
N PHE A 48 -4.81 -14.99 9.67
CA PHE A 48 -3.57 -14.21 9.57
C PHE A 48 -2.50 -14.72 10.53
N LEU A 49 -2.88 -15.07 11.76
CA LEU A 49 -1.95 -15.65 12.74
C LEU A 49 -1.35 -16.99 12.30
N ASP A 50 -2.11 -17.78 11.56
CA ASP A 50 -1.59 -19.03 10.99
C ASP A 50 -0.51 -18.76 9.92
N VAL A 51 -0.72 -17.75 9.06
CA VAL A 51 0.33 -17.29 8.13
C VAL A 51 1.55 -16.77 8.89
N VAL A 52 1.36 -15.97 9.95
CA VAL A 52 2.46 -15.48 10.79
C VAL A 52 3.26 -16.64 11.36
N LYS A 53 2.60 -17.68 11.90
CA LYS A 53 3.28 -18.88 12.46
C LYS A 53 4.07 -19.64 11.38
N GLU A 54 3.52 -19.74 10.17
CA GLU A 54 4.17 -20.45 9.07
C GLU A 54 5.47 -19.77 8.64
N PHE A 55 5.48 -18.45 8.56
CA PHE A 55 6.62 -17.70 8.00
C PHE A 55 7.56 -17.12 9.05
N LYS A 56 7.11 -16.96 10.31
CA LYS A 56 7.96 -16.47 11.39
C LYS A 56 9.09 -17.46 11.70
N ASN A 57 10.33 -17.00 11.62
CA ASN A 57 11.55 -17.76 11.92
C ASN A 57 11.82 -18.99 11.02
N ASN A 58 11.10 -19.14 9.90
CA ASN A 58 11.28 -20.31 9.04
C ASN A 58 12.47 -20.20 8.08
N SER A 59 12.91 -18.98 7.78
CA SER A 59 13.99 -18.76 6.83
C SER A 59 15.39 -18.89 7.42
N GLY A 60 15.54 -18.85 8.74
CA GLY A 60 16.84 -18.68 9.41
C GLY A 60 17.45 -17.29 9.17
N GLU A 61 16.73 -16.40 8.53
CA GLU A 61 17.10 -15.03 8.27
C GLU A 61 16.71 -14.11 9.45
N ILE A 62 17.26 -12.89 9.43
CA ILE A 62 17.03 -11.93 10.52
C ILE A 62 15.58 -11.40 10.49
N HIS A 63 15.00 -11.23 9.31
CA HIS A 63 13.69 -10.61 9.12
C HIS A 63 12.63 -11.63 8.69
N ASP A 64 11.41 -11.47 9.21
CA ASP A 64 10.27 -12.34 8.91
C ASP A 64 9.47 -11.87 7.68
N CYS A 65 9.51 -10.59 7.36
CA CYS A 65 8.77 -10.01 6.25
C CYS A 65 9.37 -8.66 5.78
N VAL A 66 8.97 -8.24 4.59
CA VAL A 66 9.26 -6.89 4.07
C VAL A 66 7.99 -6.05 4.10
N ILE A 67 8.09 -4.85 4.65
CA ILE A 67 6.98 -3.88 4.64
C ILE A 67 7.39 -2.65 3.81
N PRO A 68 6.74 -2.41 2.66
CA PRO A 68 6.91 -1.15 1.93
C PRO A 68 6.38 0.02 2.75
N VAL A 69 7.21 1.02 2.99
CA VAL A 69 6.83 2.18 3.81
C VAL A 69 7.08 3.50 3.09
N SER A 70 6.16 4.44 3.27
CA SER A 70 6.27 5.81 2.74
C SER A 70 6.24 6.88 3.84
N GLY A 71 6.14 6.48 5.11
CA GLY A 71 5.88 7.38 6.22
C GLY A 71 4.41 7.81 6.35
N GLY A 72 3.52 7.29 5.50
CA GLY A 72 2.08 7.53 5.59
C GLY A 72 1.43 6.69 6.70
N LYS A 73 0.20 7.07 7.08
CA LYS A 73 -0.56 6.42 8.18
C LYS A 73 -0.74 4.91 7.99
N ASP A 74 -0.99 4.46 6.77
CA ASP A 74 -1.32 3.06 6.50
C ASP A 74 -0.07 2.18 6.62
N SER A 75 1.08 2.61 6.07
CA SER A 75 2.34 1.89 6.21
C SER A 75 2.85 1.89 7.66
N THR A 76 2.71 3.00 8.37
CA THR A 76 3.06 3.07 9.80
C THR A 76 2.20 2.10 10.61
N TYR A 77 0.88 2.05 10.35
CA TYR A 77 -0.03 1.12 10.99
C TYR A 77 0.36 -0.35 10.73
N GLN A 78 0.75 -0.69 9.49
CA GLN A 78 1.21 -2.04 9.14
C GLN A 78 2.47 -2.42 9.94
N VAL A 79 3.43 -1.52 10.08
CA VAL A 79 4.65 -1.76 10.88
C VAL A 79 4.30 -2.00 12.34
N VAL A 80 3.47 -1.14 12.94
CA VAL A 80 3.03 -1.29 14.34
C VAL A 80 2.34 -2.64 14.53
N LYS A 81 1.44 -3.02 13.62
CA LYS A 81 0.75 -4.31 13.70
C LYS A 81 1.69 -5.51 13.54
N ALA A 82 2.64 -5.45 12.62
CA ALA A 82 3.64 -6.50 12.47
C ALA A 82 4.44 -6.71 13.78
N LEU A 83 4.86 -5.62 14.41
CA LEU A 83 5.56 -5.67 15.72
C LEU A 83 4.66 -6.21 16.83
N GLU A 84 3.38 -5.83 16.89
CA GLU A 84 2.40 -6.36 17.86
C GLU A 84 2.21 -7.87 17.72
N TYR A 85 2.26 -8.40 16.50
CA TYR A 85 2.24 -9.85 16.23
C TYR A 85 3.61 -10.53 16.42
N GLY A 86 4.61 -9.77 16.85
CA GLY A 86 5.95 -10.27 17.16
C GLY A 86 6.77 -10.61 15.90
N LEU A 87 6.45 -10.04 14.76
CA LEU A 87 7.26 -10.12 13.54
C LEU A 87 8.43 -9.13 13.62
N ASN A 88 9.53 -9.46 12.94
CA ASN A 88 10.68 -8.59 12.73
C ASN A 88 10.70 -8.11 11.27
N PRO A 89 10.03 -7.00 10.94
CA PRO A 89 9.92 -6.54 9.56
C PRO A 89 11.18 -5.80 9.10
N LEU A 90 11.59 -5.99 7.83
CA LEU A 90 12.48 -5.11 7.11
C LEU A 90 11.64 -4.04 6.39
N CYS A 91 11.75 -2.79 6.80
CA CYS A 91 11.03 -1.68 6.17
C CYS A 91 11.78 -1.16 4.94
N VAL A 92 11.09 -0.99 3.82
CA VAL A 92 11.71 -0.57 2.55
C VAL A 92 10.96 0.61 1.95
N THR A 93 11.68 1.67 1.62
CA THR A 93 11.16 2.82 0.87
C THR A 93 11.79 2.88 -0.52
N ALA A 94 10.95 2.93 -1.55
CA ALA A 94 11.35 3.39 -2.86
C ALA A 94 11.26 4.93 -2.88
N SER A 95 12.39 5.61 -2.79
CA SER A 95 12.45 7.08 -2.79
C SER A 95 12.33 7.59 -4.22
N THR A 96 11.10 7.92 -4.60
CA THR A 96 10.77 8.34 -5.97
C THR A 96 10.78 9.87 -6.12
N ASP A 97 10.43 10.60 -5.07
CA ASP A 97 10.32 12.06 -5.04
C ASP A 97 11.09 12.70 -3.90
N SER A 98 11.20 14.03 -3.92
CA SER A 98 11.73 14.78 -2.80
C SER A 98 10.70 14.80 -1.67
N LEU A 99 11.04 14.14 -0.57
CA LEU A 99 10.20 14.19 0.63
C LEU A 99 10.24 15.58 1.27
N THR A 100 9.08 16.03 1.75
CA THR A 100 8.99 17.20 2.60
C THR A 100 9.68 16.93 3.95
N GLU A 101 9.95 17.98 4.74
CA GLU A 101 10.47 17.82 6.10
C GLU A 101 9.56 16.96 6.98
N ILE A 102 8.23 17.12 6.84
CA ILE A 102 7.25 16.28 7.54
C ILE A 102 7.34 14.83 7.07
N GLY A 103 7.48 14.59 5.76
CA GLY A 103 7.68 13.26 5.22
C GLY A 103 8.94 12.59 5.77
N ARG A 104 10.05 13.32 5.88
CA ARG A 104 11.28 12.82 6.52
C ARG A 104 11.08 12.48 7.99
N LYS A 105 10.42 13.34 8.75
CA LYS A 105 10.07 13.07 10.16
C LYS A 105 9.21 11.82 10.31
N ASN A 106 8.27 11.61 9.42
CA ASN A 106 7.43 10.41 9.45
C ASN A 106 8.25 9.12 9.21
N ILE A 107 9.22 9.15 8.30
CA ILE A 107 10.15 8.03 8.12
C ILE A 107 10.99 7.80 9.38
N GLU A 108 11.52 8.85 9.99
CA GLU A 108 12.27 8.73 11.25
C GLU A 108 11.40 8.16 12.37
N ASN A 109 10.12 8.53 12.46
CA ASN A 109 9.19 7.93 13.41
C ASN A 109 9.06 6.41 13.21
N ILE A 110 9.03 5.92 11.96
CA ILE A 110 9.03 4.47 11.68
C ILE A 110 10.32 3.83 12.18
N LYS A 111 11.48 4.40 11.88
CA LYS A 111 12.77 3.89 12.35
C LYS A 111 12.84 3.84 13.89
N ASN A 112 12.27 4.84 14.56
CA ASN A 112 12.21 4.89 16.03
C ASN A 112 11.32 3.81 16.64
N LEU A 113 10.55 3.06 15.85
CA LEU A 113 9.87 1.83 16.31
C LEU A 113 10.83 0.67 16.51
N GLY A 114 12.11 0.80 16.15
CA GLY A 114 13.14 -0.21 16.33
C GLY A 114 13.21 -1.22 15.18
N VAL A 115 12.80 -0.84 13.99
CA VAL A 115 12.85 -1.68 12.78
C VAL A 115 14.04 -1.35 11.91
N ASP A 116 14.55 -2.34 11.18
CA ASP A 116 15.54 -2.13 10.13
C ASP A 116 14.90 -1.47 8.89
N TYR A 117 15.67 -0.58 8.23
CA TYR A 117 15.14 0.26 7.18
C TYR A 117 16.11 0.41 6.00
N ILE A 118 15.62 0.21 4.80
CA ILE A 118 16.34 0.43 3.55
C ILE A 118 15.60 1.50 2.73
N GLU A 119 16.35 2.51 2.26
CA GLU A 119 15.86 3.49 1.29
C GLU A 119 16.60 3.29 -0.04
N ILE A 120 15.83 3.09 -1.12
CA ILE A 120 16.36 2.93 -2.47
C ILE A 120 15.95 4.14 -3.30
N THR A 121 16.93 4.92 -3.73
CA THR A 121 16.71 6.08 -4.60
C THR A 121 16.91 5.68 -6.05
N LEU A 122 15.91 5.95 -6.88
CA LEU A 122 16.02 5.79 -8.33
C LEU A 122 16.93 6.88 -8.92
N ASN A 123 17.62 6.54 -10.02
CA ASN A 123 18.38 7.53 -10.78
C ASN A 123 17.43 8.65 -11.27
N PRO A 124 17.57 9.90 -10.79
CA PRO A 124 16.60 10.95 -11.07
C PRO A 124 16.57 11.40 -12.53
N LEU A 125 17.69 11.26 -13.25
CA LEU A 125 17.78 11.63 -14.67
C LEU A 125 17.04 10.61 -15.54
N ILE A 126 17.19 9.33 -15.25
CA ILE A 126 16.49 8.25 -15.95
C ILE A 126 14.99 8.35 -15.63
N ARG A 127 14.63 8.49 -14.34
CA ARG A 127 13.25 8.64 -13.92
C ARG A 127 12.57 9.79 -14.66
N LYS A 128 13.16 10.98 -14.68
CA LYS A 128 12.61 12.13 -15.39
C LYS A 128 12.32 11.85 -16.87
N LYS A 129 13.20 11.11 -17.55
CA LYS A 129 12.99 10.72 -18.95
C LYS A 129 11.81 9.77 -19.11
N ILE A 130 11.70 8.77 -18.22
CA ILE A 130 10.60 7.79 -18.25
C ILE A 130 9.27 8.46 -17.90
N ASN A 131 9.24 9.35 -16.90
CA ASN A 131 8.03 10.11 -16.55
C ASN A 131 7.51 10.92 -17.75
N LYS A 132 8.41 11.63 -18.46
CA LYS A 132 8.05 12.35 -19.67
C LYS A 132 7.49 11.40 -20.75
N PHE A 133 8.18 10.29 -21.02
CA PHE A 133 7.73 9.31 -21.99
C PHE A 133 6.36 8.73 -21.64
N CYS A 134 6.14 8.36 -20.37
CA CYS A 134 4.85 7.83 -19.92
C CYS A 134 3.73 8.87 -20.02
N LEU A 135 4.01 10.14 -19.67
CA LEU A 135 3.04 11.21 -19.85
C LEU A 135 2.62 11.35 -21.33
N GLU A 136 3.59 11.32 -22.25
CA GLU A 136 3.36 11.51 -23.69
C GLU A 136 2.67 10.29 -24.35
N THR A 137 2.91 9.07 -23.84
CA THR A 137 2.41 7.83 -24.47
C THR A 137 1.13 7.28 -23.85
N ILE A 138 0.99 7.35 -22.54
CA ILE A 138 -0.15 6.77 -21.81
C ILE A 138 -0.91 7.78 -20.93
N GLY A 139 -0.47 9.05 -20.90
CA GLY A 139 -1.11 10.09 -20.09
C GLY A 139 -0.90 9.97 -18.58
N ASP A 140 0.03 9.13 -18.11
CA ASP A 140 0.30 8.92 -16.69
C ASP A 140 1.78 9.21 -16.37
N ILE A 141 2.03 10.38 -15.78
CA ILE A 141 3.37 10.80 -15.36
C ILE A 141 3.91 9.97 -14.18
N SER A 142 3.04 9.41 -13.35
CA SER A 142 3.40 8.73 -12.11
C SER A 142 3.58 7.21 -12.27
N TRP A 143 3.39 6.69 -13.46
CA TRP A 143 3.51 5.25 -13.72
C TRP A 143 4.87 4.67 -13.29
N PRO A 144 6.03 5.31 -13.58
CA PRO A 144 7.34 4.80 -13.18
C PRO A 144 7.54 4.74 -11.66
N GLU A 145 6.98 5.72 -10.93
CA GLU A 145 7.01 5.74 -9.47
C GLU A 145 6.24 4.56 -8.89
N HIS A 146 5.03 4.31 -9.40
CA HIS A 146 4.23 3.18 -8.96
C HIS A 146 4.93 1.85 -9.23
N VAL A 147 5.54 1.67 -10.41
CA VAL A 147 6.33 0.46 -10.70
C VAL A 147 7.47 0.29 -9.70
N ALA A 148 8.18 1.35 -9.36
CA ALA A 148 9.27 1.30 -8.40
C ALA A 148 8.79 0.94 -6.99
N ILE A 149 7.70 1.56 -6.53
CA ILE A 149 7.09 1.30 -5.21
C ILE A 149 6.69 -0.17 -5.05
N PHE A 150 6.19 -0.80 -6.12
CA PHE A 150 5.79 -2.21 -6.08
C PHE A 150 6.96 -3.18 -6.26
N THR A 151 7.92 -2.87 -7.13
CA THR A 151 8.95 -3.83 -7.52
C THR A 151 10.17 -3.83 -6.61
N LEU A 152 10.60 -2.67 -6.09
CA LEU A 152 11.80 -2.58 -5.28
C LEU A 152 11.70 -3.32 -3.95
N PRO A 153 10.59 -3.25 -3.18
CA PRO A 153 10.45 -4.06 -1.97
C PRO A 153 10.47 -5.57 -2.24
N ILE A 154 9.84 -6.03 -3.32
CA ILE A 154 9.89 -7.43 -3.73
C ILE A 154 11.32 -7.86 -4.06
N ARG A 155 12.07 -7.01 -4.77
CA ARG A 155 13.46 -7.27 -5.09
C ARG A 155 14.32 -7.37 -3.82
N VAL A 156 14.09 -6.50 -2.84
CA VAL A 156 14.77 -6.57 -1.54
C VAL A 156 14.41 -7.87 -0.83
N ALA A 157 13.14 -8.26 -0.79
CA ALA A 157 12.71 -9.52 -0.19
C ALA A 157 13.45 -10.71 -0.80
N ILE A 158 13.52 -10.80 -2.13
CA ILE A 158 14.25 -11.87 -2.84
C ILE A 158 15.75 -11.84 -2.50
N GLN A 159 16.39 -10.67 -2.45
CA GLN A 159 17.82 -10.53 -2.15
C GLN A 159 18.16 -10.94 -0.71
N HIS A 160 17.26 -10.69 0.22
CA HIS A 160 17.37 -11.03 1.64
C HIS A 160 16.76 -12.39 1.98
N LYS A 161 16.20 -13.10 0.99
CA LYS A 161 15.56 -14.42 1.14
C LYS A 161 14.38 -14.43 2.13
N ILE A 162 13.69 -13.30 2.20
CA ILE A 162 12.50 -13.12 3.04
C ILE A 162 11.25 -13.53 2.25
#